data_a335b573b9bc17187899c869e16c13ea
#
_entry.id   a335b573b9bc17187899c869e16c13ea
#
_cell.length_a   1.000
_cell.length_b   1.000
_cell.length_c   1.000
_cell.angle_alpha   90.00
_cell.angle_beta   90.00
_cell.angle_gamma   90.00
#
_symmetry.space_group_name_H-M   'P 1'
#
loop_
_entity.id
_entity.type
_entity.pdbx_description
1 polymer ?
#
loop_
_entity_poly.entity_id
_entity_poly.type
_entity_poly.pdbx_seq_one_letter_code
_entity_poly.pdbx_strand_id
1 'polypeptide(L)'
;MQRLSGLDASFLYLETRSQLMHVIGLIEIDPSTMPGGYSFPKLRDELERRISALPNFRRKLDNSVLNIDHPVWIEDDDFDIERHVHRVGVPAPGSVLELTELCAHLAGQTLDRGKPLWELWVIEGLADGKVAAMLRMHHAGVDGVTSADLLAQLCTMTPEAPDLDVEKIHQTAGGSSRTTMAVTGAVNYFVQRPIAMAKLIPGTVGVPVGWLRRTRSNTAMPAPFRAPRTRFNAPITPHRSLALTQLSLDDIKRVKNRFGVKINDVILAITGGAMRSYLEEHGELPEQPLVAMVPVSVHGADESSLVTGGTNKVTGMFTQLPTDLDDPVERVEQAATFARTSKDHHADIDANILRAWAQFAPGTTMSTLMKLYGDRGLALSHPPIFNVLVSNVAGPDFPVYFLGSRVTGVYPLGPIFHGLGLNITVFSADGHINVGILACTDHAPDVWAIAHAFDEELKQLLEACD
;
A
#
# COMPACT_ATOMS: atom_id res chain seq x y z
N MET A 1 11.91 23.33 5.72
CA MET A 1 11.08 23.17 4.50
C MET A 1 11.76 22.19 3.56
N GLN A 2 11.05 21.15 3.13
CA GLN A 2 11.56 20.10 2.24
C GLN A 2 10.59 19.96 1.07
N ARG A 3 11.07 20.00 -0.17
CA ARG A 3 10.22 19.82 -1.37
C ARG A 3 9.90 18.34 -1.55
N LEU A 4 8.66 18.04 -1.95
CA LEU A 4 8.26 16.69 -2.32
C LEU A 4 9.03 16.24 -3.57
N SER A 5 9.35 14.94 -3.61
CA SER A 5 9.80 14.32 -4.85
C SER A 5 8.67 14.32 -5.88
N GLY A 6 9.00 14.20 -7.17
CA GLY A 6 7.97 14.11 -8.21
C GLY A 6 7.04 12.91 -8.02
N LEU A 7 7.55 11.79 -7.51
CA LEU A 7 6.76 10.59 -7.23
C LEU A 7 5.79 10.85 -6.07
N ASP A 8 6.25 11.42 -4.95
CA ASP A 8 5.39 11.71 -3.80
C ASP A 8 4.32 12.75 -4.14
N ALA A 9 4.70 13.79 -4.91
CA ALA A 9 3.77 14.76 -5.41
C ALA A 9 2.74 14.15 -6.38
N SER A 10 3.10 13.11 -7.14
CA SER A 10 2.18 12.44 -8.05
C SER A 10 1.01 11.80 -7.32
N PHE A 11 1.21 11.27 -6.10
CA PHE A 11 0.12 10.74 -5.28
C PHE A 11 -0.92 11.83 -4.92
N LEU A 12 -0.46 13.07 -4.65
CA LEU A 12 -1.37 14.20 -4.41
C LEU A 12 -2.16 14.57 -5.66
N TYR A 13 -1.55 14.42 -6.84
CA TYR A 13 -2.17 14.78 -8.12
C TYR A 13 -3.11 13.70 -8.66
N LEU A 14 -2.86 12.45 -8.29
CA LEU A 14 -3.73 11.31 -8.62
C LEU A 14 -4.98 11.25 -7.72
N GLU A 15 -4.96 11.94 -6.56
CA GLU A 15 -6.08 11.91 -5.62
C GLU A 15 -7.31 12.62 -6.18
N THR A 16 -8.45 11.95 -6.09
CA THR A 16 -9.80 12.46 -6.36
C THR A 16 -10.70 12.17 -5.18
N ARG A 17 -11.97 12.61 -5.22
CA ARG A 17 -12.95 12.29 -4.16
C ARG A 17 -13.22 10.79 -4.01
N SER A 18 -13.09 10.04 -5.09
CA SER A 18 -13.31 8.59 -5.11
C SER A 18 -12.02 7.79 -5.02
N GLN A 19 -10.91 8.34 -5.50
CA GLN A 19 -9.60 7.72 -5.51
C GLN A 19 -8.73 8.38 -4.45
N LEU A 20 -8.78 7.83 -3.24
CA LEU A 20 -8.00 8.30 -2.11
C LEU A 20 -6.62 7.62 -2.12
N MET A 21 -5.58 8.42 -1.96
CA MET A 21 -4.20 7.93 -1.99
C MET A 21 -3.70 7.66 -0.57
N HIS A 22 -4.49 6.92 0.21
CA HIS A 22 -4.18 6.56 1.58
C HIS A 22 -3.56 5.17 1.67
N VAL A 23 -2.53 5.03 2.49
CA VAL A 23 -2.06 3.77 3.04
C VAL A 23 -2.70 3.61 4.42
N ILE A 24 -3.23 2.45 4.69
CA ILE A 24 -3.93 2.16 5.94
C ILE A 24 -3.23 0.98 6.61
N GLY A 25 -2.97 1.11 7.90
CA GLY A 25 -2.55 0.01 8.77
C GLY A 25 -3.63 -0.22 9.82
N LEU A 26 -4.31 -1.36 9.76
CA LEU A 26 -5.20 -1.80 10.82
C LEU A 26 -4.43 -2.79 11.70
N ILE A 27 -4.33 -2.47 12.98
CA ILE A 27 -3.60 -3.24 13.99
C ILE A 27 -4.59 -3.68 15.06
N GLU A 28 -4.62 -4.97 15.38
CA GLU A 28 -5.32 -5.48 16.56
C GLU A 28 -4.33 -5.64 17.70
N ILE A 29 -4.71 -5.20 18.90
CA ILE A 29 -3.88 -5.26 20.10
C ILE A 29 -4.64 -5.91 21.26
N ASP A 30 -3.88 -6.63 22.10
CA ASP A 30 -4.38 -7.14 23.37
C ASP A 30 -4.15 -6.10 24.48
N PRO A 31 -5.21 -5.39 24.91
CA PRO A 31 -5.10 -4.35 25.91
C PRO A 31 -4.70 -4.87 27.30
N SER A 32 -4.88 -6.17 27.58
CA SER A 32 -4.56 -6.78 28.86
C SER A 32 -3.04 -6.82 29.12
N THR A 33 -2.24 -6.77 28.05
CA THR A 33 -0.77 -6.82 28.12
C THR A 33 -0.13 -5.46 28.39
N MET A 34 -0.91 -4.37 28.37
CA MET A 34 -0.39 -3.01 28.56
C MET A 34 0.05 -2.78 30.00
N PRO A 35 1.31 -2.40 30.25
CA PRO A 35 1.82 -2.15 31.60
C PRO A 35 0.97 -1.10 32.35
N GLY A 36 0.48 -1.45 33.54
CA GLY A 36 -0.41 -0.59 34.34
C GLY A 36 -1.81 -0.41 33.80
N GLY A 37 -2.28 -1.31 32.91
CA GLY A 37 -3.62 -1.36 32.34
C GLY A 37 -3.86 -0.39 31.20
N TYR A 38 -4.76 -0.77 30.32
CA TYR A 38 -5.18 0.01 29.15
C TYR A 38 -6.11 1.17 29.55
N SER A 39 -5.87 2.32 28.94
CA SER A 39 -6.84 3.40 28.80
C SER A 39 -6.51 4.24 27.56
N PHE A 40 -7.54 4.79 26.92
CA PHE A 40 -7.35 5.63 25.74
C PHE A 40 -6.42 6.84 25.99
N PRO A 41 -6.54 7.61 27.10
CA PRO A 41 -5.62 8.72 27.39
C PRO A 41 -4.16 8.26 27.44
N LYS A 42 -3.90 7.14 28.12
CA LYS A 42 -2.54 6.60 28.24
C LYS A 42 -1.95 6.18 26.90
N LEU A 43 -2.75 5.55 26.03
CA LEU A 43 -2.33 5.18 24.68
C LEU A 43 -2.03 6.44 23.84
N ARG A 44 -2.88 7.46 23.91
CA ARG A 44 -2.68 8.74 23.22
C ARG A 44 -1.42 9.45 23.69
N ASP A 45 -1.21 9.56 25.00
CA ASP A 45 -0.05 10.24 25.57
C ASP A 45 1.26 9.53 25.20
N GLU A 46 1.27 8.20 25.17
CA GLU A 46 2.42 7.41 24.69
C GLU A 46 2.67 7.62 23.19
N LEU A 47 1.60 7.67 22.37
CA LEU A 47 1.71 7.98 20.96
C LEU A 47 2.31 9.39 20.76
N GLU A 48 1.80 10.40 21.45
CA GLU A 48 2.30 11.78 21.37
C GLU A 48 3.79 11.86 21.68
N ARG A 49 4.21 11.15 22.73
CA ARG A 49 5.63 11.05 23.11
C ARG A 49 6.48 10.47 21.96
N ARG A 50 6.00 9.44 21.26
CA ARG A 50 6.73 8.81 20.16
C ARG A 50 6.75 9.66 18.90
N ILE A 51 5.62 10.20 18.47
CA ILE A 51 5.56 11.00 17.25
C ILE A 51 6.27 12.34 17.38
N SER A 52 6.48 12.85 18.61
CA SER A 52 7.28 14.05 18.82
C SER A 52 8.70 13.92 18.26
N ALA A 53 9.23 12.69 18.21
CA ALA A 53 10.51 12.34 17.62
C ALA A 53 10.47 12.04 16.11
N LEU A 54 9.27 11.99 15.50
CA LEU A 54 9.06 11.58 14.10
C LEU A 54 8.58 12.76 13.26
N PRO A 55 9.47 13.43 12.49
CA PRO A 55 9.11 14.62 11.71
C PRO A 55 7.97 14.40 10.73
N ASN A 56 7.83 13.21 10.17
CA ASN A 56 6.79 12.89 9.19
C ASN A 56 5.37 12.99 9.75
N PHE A 57 5.20 12.86 11.08
CA PHE A 57 3.91 13.00 11.76
C PHE A 57 3.57 14.45 12.09
N ARG A 58 4.53 15.38 11.99
CA ARG A 58 4.39 16.79 12.38
C ARG A 58 4.42 17.77 11.21
N ARG A 59 4.66 17.29 9.99
CA ARG A 59 4.76 18.12 8.81
C ARG A 59 3.45 18.17 8.05
N LYS A 60 3.06 19.37 7.64
CA LYS A 60 1.94 19.61 6.73
C LYS A 60 2.41 20.12 5.37
N LEU A 61 1.52 20.02 4.41
CA LEU A 61 1.78 20.54 3.06
C LEU A 61 1.63 22.07 3.04
N ASP A 62 2.58 22.74 2.39
CA ASP A 62 2.44 24.12 1.94
C ASP A 62 2.57 24.18 0.42
N ASN A 63 1.73 24.95 -0.21
CA ASN A 63 1.77 25.11 -1.65
C ASN A 63 2.98 25.94 -2.05
N SER A 64 3.65 25.52 -3.13
CA SER A 64 4.70 26.34 -3.72
C SER A 64 4.11 27.66 -4.22
N VAL A 65 4.91 28.73 -4.18
CA VAL A 65 4.50 30.04 -4.69
C VAL A 65 4.06 29.89 -6.15
N LEU A 66 2.84 30.33 -6.46
CA LEU A 66 2.18 30.22 -7.77
C LEU A 66 1.84 28.78 -8.23
N ASN A 67 1.99 27.75 -7.39
CA ASN A 67 1.75 26.34 -7.76
C ASN A 67 2.51 25.87 -9.03
N ILE A 68 3.66 26.48 -9.32
CA ILE A 68 4.46 26.17 -10.51
C ILE A 68 5.24 24.87 -10.31
N ASP A 69 5.60 24.55 -9.07
CA ASP A 69 6.39 23.37 -8.71
C ASP A 69 5.68 22.50 -7.65
N HIS A 70 6.29 21.37 -7.28
CA HIS A 70 5.74 20.48 -6.29
C HIS A 70 5.57 21.15 -4.92
N PRO A 71 4.55 20.76 -4.12
CA PRO A 71 4.37 21.22 -2.76
C PRO A 71 5.60 20.96 -1.88
N VAL A 72 5.65 21.62 -0.75
CA VAL A 72 6.72 21.50 0.22
C VAL A 72 6.18 21.02 1.57
N TRP A 73 6.96 20.23 2.28
CA TRP A 73 6.71 19.92 3.67
C TRP A 73 7.21 21.05 4.57
N ILE A 74 6.35 21.56 5.42
CA ILE A 74 6.67 22.50 6.49
C ILE A 74 6.29 21.88 7.83
N GLU A 75 6.95 22.27 8.88
CA GLU A 75 6.55 21.91 10.24
C GLU A 75 5.22 22.59 10.57
N ASP A 76 4.34 21.87 11.26
CA ASP A 76 3.07 22.44 11.74
C ASP A 76 3.28 23.00 13.13
N ASP A 77 3.42 24.33 13.23
CA ASP A 77 3.63 25.02 14.50
C ASP A 77 2.39 24.94 15.43
N ASP A 78 1.21 24.66 14.86
CA ASP A 78 -0.07 24.49 15.57
C ASP A 78 -0.45 23.02 15.71
N PHE A 79 0.54 22.10 15.67
CA PHE A 79 0.27 20.66 15.79
C PHE A 79 -0.43 20.35 17.12
N ASP A 80 -1.53 19.62 17.01
CA ASP A 80 -2.36 19.19 18.13
C ASP A 80 -2.75 17.72 17.93
N ILE A 81 -2.29 16.85 18.83
CA ILE A 81 -2.53 15.41 18.77
C ILE A 81 -4.02 15.05 18.78
N GLU A 82 -4.86 15.85 19.45
CA GLU A 82 -6.30 15.61 19.57
C GLU A 82 -7.05 15.75 18.23
N ARG A 83 -6.42 16.44 17.27
CA ARG A 83 -6.91 16.56 15.89
C ARG A 83 -6.54 15.40 14.99
N HIS A 84 -5.76 14.46 15.50
CA HIS A 84 -5.23 13.32 14.74
C HIS A 84 -5.58 11.98 15.36
N VAL A 85 -5.81 11.92 16.67
CA VAL A 85 -6.12 10.67 17.39
C VAL A 85 -7.55 10.69 17.84
N HIS A 86 -8.32 9.78 17.27
CA HIS A 86 -9.75 9.69 17.49
C HIS A 86 -10.11 8.39 18.22
N ARG A 87 -11.17 8.42 19.01
CA ARG A 87 -11.72 7.26 19.71
C ARG A 87 -13.11 6.96 19.20
N VAL A 88 -13.41 5.71 18.88
CA VAL A 88 -14.71 5.28 18.43
C VAL A 88 -15.03 3.89 18.97
N GLY A 89 -16.30 3.62 19.25
CA GLY A 89 -16.79 2.28 19.58
C GLY A 89 -17.26 1.55 18.33
N VAL A 90 -16.89 0.27 18.21
CA VAL A 90 -17.49 -0.59 17.17
C VAL A 90 -18.97 -0.84 17.51
N PRO A 91 -19.90 -0.88 16.52
CA PRO A 91 -21.30 -1.24 16.78
C PRO A 91 -21.42 -2.64 17.37
N ALA A 92 -22.46 -2.86 18.21
CA ALA A 92 -22.76 -4.20 18.71
C ALA A 92 -23.18 -5.14 17.55
N PRO A 93 -22.75 -6.42 17.55
CA PRO A 93 -22.10 -7.17 18.64
C PRO A 93 -20.59 -6.97 18.76
N GLY A 94 -19.93 -6.20 17.89
CA GLY A 94 -18.49 -5.96 17.96
C GLY A 94 -17.65 -7.06 17.32
N SER A 95 -18.20 -7.79 16.36
CA SER A 95 -17.47 -8.81 15.61
C SER A 95 -16.53 -8.17 14.59
N VAL A 96 -15.73 -8.99 13.93
CA VAL A 96 -14.85 -8.56 12.85
C VAL A 96 -15.62 -7.92 11.68
N LEU A 97 -16.89 -8.29 11.47
CA LEU A 97 -17.73 -7.70 10.43
C LEU A 97 -18.02 -6.23 10.73
N GLU A 98 -18.50 -5.91 11.93
CA GLU A 98 -18.76 -4.51 12.32
C GLU A 98 -17.46 -3.70 12.37
N LEU A 99 -16.33 -4.32 12.78
CA LEU A 99 -15.03 -3.67 12.72
C LEU A 99 -14.67 -3.29 11.28
N THR A 100 -14.81 -4.22 10.34
CA THR A 100 -14.45 -3.97 8.93
C THR A 100 -15.40 -3.02 8.24
N GLU A 101 -16.70 -3.02 8.56
CA GLU A 101 -17.66 -2.03 8.08
C GLU A 101 -17.29 -0.62 8.54
N LEU A 102 -16.96 -0.45 9.83
CA LEU A 102 -16.51 0.83 10.38
C LEU A 102 -15.19 1.28 9.71
N CYS A 103 -14.21 0.39 9.59
CA CYS A 103 -12.95 0.69 8.93
C CYS A 103 -13.13 1.04 7.44
N ALA A 104 -14.03 0.36 6.74
CA ALA A 104 -14.37 0.65 5.35
C ALA A 104 -14.98 2.06 5.20
N HIS A 105 -15.88 2.44 6.11
CA HIS A 105 -16.43 3.80 6.15
C HIS A 105 -15.33 4.84 6.37
N LEU A 106 -14.43 4.62 7.33
CA LEU A 106 -13.30 5.51 7.59
C LEU A 106 -12.33 5.56 6.39
N ALA A 107 -12.07 4.43 5.73
CA ALA A 107 -11.20 4.35 4.56
C ALA A 107 -11.71 5.16 3.35
N GLY A 108 -13.03 5.39 3.28
CA GLY A 108 -13.67 6.20 2.25
C GLY A 108 -13.62 7.72 2.48
N GLN A 109 -13.08 8.18 3.60
CA GLN A 109 -13.01 9.60 3.95
C GLN A 109 -11.69 10.23 3.54
N THR A 110 -11.72 11.50 3.11
CA THR A 110 -10.51 12.27 2.78
C THR A 110 -9.78 12.74 4.03
N LEU A 111 -8.45 12.88 3.94
CA LEU A 111 -7.64 13.56 4.96
C LEU A 111 -7.64 15.08 4.72
N ASP A 112 -7.62 15.85 5.81
CA ASP A 112 -7.53 17.31 5.74
C ASP A 112 -6.10 17.74 5.37
N ARG A 113 -5.96 18.36 4.19
CA ARG A 113 -4.67 18.83 3.68
C ARG A 113 -4.12 20.08 4.40
N GLY A 114 -4.89 20.69 5.28
CA GLY A 114 -4.45 21.78 6.15
C GLY A 114 -3.66 21.35 7.37
N LYS A 115 -3.61 20.03 7.63
CA LYS A 115 -2.92 19.38 8.74
C LYS A 115 -1.88 18.38 8.24
N PRO A 116 -1.03 17.82 9.13
CA PRO A 116 -0.27 16.60 8.83
C PRO A 116 -1.19 15.50 8.30
N LEU A 117 -0.77 14.83 7.21
CA LEU A 117 -1.63 13.97 6.40
C LEU A 117 -1.77 12.57 7.00
N TRP A 118 -2.24 12.47 8.23
CA TRP A 118 -2.50 11.22 8.90
C TRP A 118 -3.58 11.35 9.97
N GLU A 119 -4.23 10.24 10.31
CA GLU A 119 -5.15 10.09 11.45
C GLU A 119 -5.03 8.69 12.02
N LEU A 120 -5.13 8.56 13.33
CA LEU A 120 -5.22 7.30 14.05
C LEU A 120 -6.61 7.19 14.71
N TRP A 121 -7.33 6.12 14.39
CA TRP A 121 -8.60 5.78 15.00
C TRP A 121 -8.41 4.60 15.95
N VAL A 122 -8.63 4.82 17.24
CA VAL A 122 -8.64 3.78 18.28
C VAL A 122 -10.06 3.28 18.40
N ILE A 123 -10.27 2.02 18.10
CA ILE A 123 -11.56 1.36 17.96
C ILE A 123 -11.73 0.38 19.11
N GLU A 124 -12.66 0.65 19.99
CA GLU A 124 -12.95 -0.14 21.18
C GLU A 124 -14.29 -0.89 21.06
N GLY A 125 -14.50 -1.88 21.95
CA GLY A 125 -15.76 -2.61 22.01
C GLY A 125 -15.81 -3.86 21.14
N LEU A 126 -14.65 -4.39 20.73
CA LEU A 126 -14.58 -5.69 20.05
C LEU A 126 -15.05 -6.81 20.98
N ALA A 127 -15.78 -7.79 20.42
CA ALA A 127 -16.41 -8.88 21.18
C ALA A 127 -15.40 -9.78 21.90
N ASP A 128 -14.17 -9.89 21.37
CA ASP A 128 -13.06 -10.67 21.96
C ASP A 128 -12.25 -9.87 23.00
N GLY A 129 -12.66 -8.65 23.31
CA GLY A 129 -12.01 -7.76 24.26
C GLY A 129 -10.74 -7.08 23.76
N LYS A 130 -10.36 -7.28 22.52
CA LYS A 130 -9.26 -6.56 21.88
C LYS A 130 -9.63 -5.10 21.60
N VAL A 131 -8.61 -4.33 21.24
CA VAL A 131 -8.75 -2.96 20.70
C VAL A 131 -8.10 -2.95 19.33
N ALA A 132 -8.73 -2.28 18.39
CA ALA A 132 -8.13 -2.05 17.07
C ALA A 132 -7.62 -0.60 16.96
N ALA A 133 -6.53 -0.44 16.22
CA ALA A 133 -5.96 0.86 15.88
C ALA A 133 -5.83 0.97 14.36
N MET A 134 -6.57 1.88 13.75
CA MET A 134 -6.52 2.12 12.31
C MET A 134 -5.75 3.41 12.03
N LEU A 135 -4.51 3.29 11.58
CA LEU A 135 -3.70 4.40 11.11
C LEU A 135 -3.96 4.62 9.62
N ARG A 136 -4.39 5.83 9.26
CA ARG A 136 -4.51 6.27 7.86
C ARG A 136 -3.46 7.33 7.59
N MET A 137 -2.67 7.17 6.55
CA MET A 137 -1.70 8.16 6.10
C MET A 137 -1.83 8.37 4.60
N HIS A 138 -1.66 9.60 4.15
CA HIS A 138 -1.57 9.86 2.71
C HIS A 138 -0.25 9.32 2.17
N HIS A 139 -0.28 8.66 1.01
CA HIS A 139 0.89 8.02 0.42
C HIS A 139 2.07 8.98 0.17
N ALA A 140 1.79 10.27 -0.06
CA ALA A 140 2.81 11.30 -0.17
C ALA A 140 3.55 11.58 1.15
N GLY A 141 2.92 11.29 2.30
CA GLY A 141 3.52 11.49 3.64
C GLY A 141 4.34 10.29 4.13
N VAL A 142 4.23 9.15 3.45
CA VAL A 142 4.99 7.92 3.75
C VAL A 142 6.30 7.94 2.97
N ASP A 143 7.15 8.92 3.24
CA ASP A 143 8.39 9.22 2.51
C ASP A 143 9.42 8.07 2.65
N GLY A 144 9.43 7.15 1.68
CA GLY A 144 10.34 6.00 1.64
C GLY A 144 10.16 4.97 2.76
N VAL A 145 9.16 5.15 3.61
CA VAL A 145 8.88 4.27 4.75
C VAL A 145 7.87 3.21 4.31
N THR A 146 8.25 1.95 4.41
CA THR A 146 7.31 0.84 4.18
C THR A 146 6.33 0.71 5.35
N SER A 147 5.24 -0.05 5.16
CA SER A 147 4.33 -0.38 6.26
C SER A 147 5.06 -1.05 7.43
N ALA A 148 6.12 -1.83 7.14
CA ALA A 148 6.96 -2.44 8.15
C ALA A 148 7.79 -1.40 8.93
N ASP A 149 8.33 -0.37 8.25
CA ASP A 149 9.09 0.70 8.91
C ASP A 149 8.20 1.58 9.79
N LEU A 150 6.95 1.85 9.36
CA LEU A 150 5.97 2.55 10.20
C LEU A 150 5.64 1.74 11.46
N LEU A 151 5.44 0.44 11.31
CA LEU A 151 5.24 -0.46 12.44
C LEU A 151 6.46 -0.44 13.36
N ALA A 152 7.67 -0.51 12.81
CA ALA A 152 8.92 -0.45 13.58
C ALA A 152 9.11 0.88 14.33
N GLN A 153 8.61 1.99 13.80
CA GLN A 153 8.65 3.29 14.49
C GLN A 153 7.65 3.40 15.64
N LEU A 154 6.48 2.76 15.52
CA LEU A 154 5.39 2.85 16.49
C LEU A 154 5.34 1.65 17.44
N CYS A 155 6.02 0.54 17.13
CA CYS A 155 6.06 -0.65 17.95
C CYS A 155 7.42 -0.83 18.64
N THR A 156 7.42 -1.65 19.67
CA THR A 156 8.61 -2.06 20.44
C THR A 156 8.67 -3.58 20.54
N MET A 157 9.83 -4.12 20.88
CA MET A 157 10.02 -5.56 21.13
C MET A 157 9.55 -5.98 22.54
N THR A 158 9.33 -5.03 23.43
CA THR A 158 8.87 -5.24 24.81
C THR A 158 7.71 -4.32 25.13
N PRO A 159 6.86 -4.65 26.12
CA PRO A 159 5.76 -3.78 26.54
C PRO A 159 6.24 -2.42 27.08
N GLU A 160 7.40 -2.41 27.71
CA GLU A 160 8.00 -1.17 28.20
C GLU A 160 8.68 -0.44 27.04
N ALA A 161 8.25 0.80 26.83
CA ALA A 161 8.88 1.65 25.81
C ALA A 161 10.28 2.08 26.28
N PRO A 162 11.31 1.98 25.44
CA PRO A 162 12.59 2.61 25.74
C PRO A 162 12.42 4.12 25.78
N ASP A 163 13.16 4.79 26.68
CA ASP A 163 13.23 6.24 26.68
C ASP A 163 13.79 6.73 25.34
N LEU A 164 12.97 7.44 24.58
CA LEU A 164 13.41 8.06 23.33
C LEU A 164 14.26 9.28 23.66
N ASP A 165 15.48 9.31 23.15
CA ASP A 165 16.40 10.44 23.28
C ASP A 165 15.95 11.58 22.33
N VAL A 166 14.96 12.36 22.78
CA VAL A 166 14.28 13.40 21.98
C VAL A 166 15.24 14.53 21.60
N GLU A 167 16.32 14.75 22.34
CA GLU A 167 17.28 15.83 22.07
C GLU A 167 18.10 15.67 20.80
N LYS A 168 18.31 14.45 20.30
CA LYS A 168 19.14 14.20 19.11
C LYS A 168 18.43 14.47 17.77
N ILE A 169 17.12 14.62 17.77
CA ILE A 169 16.31 14.64 16.54
C ILE A 169 16.01 16.05 16.05
N HIS A 170 16.13 17.06 16.92
CA HIS A 170 15.82 18.46 16.60
C HIS A 170 16.86 19.21 15.74
N GLN A 171 17.99 18.60 15.37
CA GLN A 171 19.13 19.32 14.78
C GLN A 171 19.19 19.37 13.24
N THR A 172 18.21 18.89 12.48
CA THR A 172 18.33 18.80 11.00
C THR A 172 17.38 19.68 10.18
N ALA A 173 16.66 20.61 10.74
CA ALA A 173 15.75 21.48 10.00
C ALA A 173 16.34 22.87 9.65
N GLY A 174 17.42 22.88 8.88
CA GLY A 174 17.86 24.10 8.16
C GLY A 174 16.91 24.40 7.00
N GLY A 175 15.88 25.22 7.22
CA GLY A 175 14.88 25.53 6.19
C GLY A 175 15.35 26.59 5.20
N SER A 176 15.29 26.28 3.90
CA SER A 176 15.45 27.27 2.84
C SER A 176 14.34 28.32 2.91
N SER A 177 14.64 29.60 2.63
CA SER A 177 13.62 30.65 2.63
C SER A 177 12.61 30.46 1.49
N ARG A 178 11.37 30.94 1.67
CA ARG A 178 10.31 30.87 0.63
C ARG A 178 10.74 31.48 -0.70
N THR A 179 11.52 32.55 -0.67
CA THR A 179 12.07 33.19 -1.88
C THR A 179 13.08 32.32 -2.60
N THR A 180 14.00 31.69 -1.88
CA THR A 180 14.97 30.75 -2.45
C THR A 180 14.26 29.56 -3.10
N MET A 181 13.21 29.04 -2.49
CA MET A 181 12.41 27.94 -3.04
C MET A 181 11.63 28.35 -4.30
N ALA A 182 11.09 29.56 -4.35
CA ALA A 182 10.40 30.05 -5.54
C ALA A 182 11.35 30.16 -6.74
N VAL A 183 12.54 30.75 -6.54
CA VAL A 183 13.56 30.91 -7.59
C VAL A 183 14.09 29.55 -8.05
N THR A 184 14.46 28.67 -7.11
CA THR A 184 14.93 27.33 -7.45
C THR A 184 13.84 26.49 -8.12
N GLY A 185 12.57 26.66 -7.72
CA GLY A 185 11.42 26.02 -8.36
C GLY A 185 11.22 26.46 -9.80
N ALA A 186 11.28 27.76 -10.08
CA ALA A 186 11.17 28.28 -11.43
C ALA A 186 12.32 27.81 -12.33
N VAL A 187 13.55 27.80 -11.83
CA VAL A 187 14.72 27.30 -12.58
C VAL A 187 14.57 25.80 -12.84
N ASN A 188 14.13 25.04 -11.86
CA ASN A 188 13.92 23.60 -12.03
C ASN A 188 12.84 23.33 -13.09
N TYR A 189 11.72 24.03 -13.03
CA TYR A 189 10.59 23.81 -13.94
C TYR A 189 10.92 24.23 -15.39
N PHE A 190 11.48 25.40 -15.59
CA PHE A 190 11.69 25.94 -16.95
C PHE A 190 13.01 25.53 -17.60
N VAL A 191 14.02 25.12 -16.83
CA VAL A 191 15.35 24.83 -17.37
C VAL A 191 15.73 23.36 -17.16
N GLN A 192 15.68 22.88 -15.94
CA GLN A 192 16.20 21.53 -15.63
C GLN A 192 15.27 20.42 -16.11
N ARG A 193 13.93 20.59 -15.97
CA ARG A 193 12.96 19.59 -16.42
C ARG A 193 13.01 19.31 -17.93
N PRO A 194 13.00 20.28 -18.84
CA PRO A 194 13.09 20.01 -20.27
C PRO A 194 14.38 19.27 -20.65
N ILE A 195 15.51 19.62 -20.04
CA ILE A 195 16.81 18.98 -20.28
C ILE A 195 16.80 17.53 -19.77
N ALA A 196 16.26 17.30 -18.57
CA ALA A 196 16.17 15.97 -18.01
C ALA A 196 15.18 15.08 -18.81
N MET A 197 14.06 15.67 -19.26
CA MET A 197 13.08 15.00 -20.12
C MET A 197 13.71 14.54 -21.46
N ALA A 198 14.49 15.40 -22.09
CA ALA A 198 15.19 15.05 -23.32
C ALA A 198 16.19 13.89 -23.13
N LYS A 199 16.84 13.80 -21.98
CA LYS A 199 17.77 12.70 -21.64
C LYS A 199 17.06 11.36 -21.39
N LEU A 200 15.76 11.35 -21.07
CA LEU A 200 15.00 10.12 -20.83
C LEU A 200 14.48 9.46 -22.11
N ILE A 201 14.34 10.21 -23.19
CA ILE A 201 13.76 9.71 -24.45
C ILE A 201 14.47 8.43 -24.95
N PRO A 202 15.84 8.36 -25.02
CA PRO A 202 16.51 7.18 -25.54
C PRO A 202 16.23 5.91 -24.71
N GLY A 203 16.25 6.02 -23.36
CA GLY A 203 15.94 4.91 -22.47
C GLY A 203 14.48 4.45 -22.60
N THR A 204 13.54 5.40 -22.72
CA THR A 204 12.12 5.12 -22.85
C THR A 204 11.80 4.36 -24.14
N VAL A 205 12.45 4.69 -25.26
CA VAL A 205 12.27 3.97 -26.54
C VAL A 205 12.80 2.54 -26.47
N GLY A 206 13.79 2.26 -25.64
CA GLY A 206 14.34 0.90 -25.43
C GLY A 206 13.35 -0.07 -24.77
N VAL A 207 12.45 0.43 -23.91
CA VAL A 207 11.50 -0.42 -23.16
C VAL A 207 10.54 -1.19 -24.06
N PRO A 208 9.81 -0.57 -25.02
CA PRO A 208 8.93 -1.30 -25.93
C PRO A 208 9.68 -2.32 -26.81
N VAL A 209 10.91 -1.98 -27.23
CA VAL A 209 11.74 -2.88 -28.07
C VAL A 209 12.17 -4.10 -27.27
N GLY A 210 12.61 -3.92 -26.02
CA GLY A 210 12.95 -5.01 -25.10
C GLY A 210 11.73 -5.91 -24.84
N TRP A 211 10.57 -5.30 -24.61
CA TRP A 211 9.31 -6.02 -24.39
C TRP A 211 8.92 -6.87 -25.58
N LEU A 212 8.94 -6.31 -26.80
CA LEU A 212 8.63 -7.02 -28.02
C LEU A 212 9.57 -8.22 -28.29
N ARG A 213 10.86 -8.06 -27.98
CA ARG A 213 11.85 -9.14 -28.08
C ARG A 213 11.51 -10.28 -27.12
N ARG A 214 11.21 -9.99 -25.86
CA ARG A 214 10.87 -11.00 -24.84
C ARG A 214 9.52 -11.65 -25.09
N THR A 215 8.54 -10.92 -25.62
CA THR A 215 7.23 -11.50 -26.02
C THR A 215 7.42 -12.58 -27.10
N ARG A 216 8.33 -12.37 -28.05
CA ARG A 216 8.63 -13.37 -29.08
C ARG A 216 9.29 -14.65 -28.54
N SER A 217 9.96 -14.57 -27.40
CA SER A 217 10.58 -15.72 -26.74
C SER A 217 9.76 -16.30 -25.59
N ASN A 218 8.51 -15.86 -25.39
CA ASN A 218 7.63 -16.23 -24.25
C ASN A 218 8.28 -16.00 -22.86
N THR A 219 9.15 -15.00 -22.75
CA THR A 219 9.85 -14.63 -21.51
C THR A 219 9.47 -13.22 -21.03
N ALA A 220 8.40 -12.66 -21.56
CA ALA A 220 7.89 -11.35 -21.15
C ALA A 220 6.90 -11.48 -20.02
N MET A 221 6.95 -10.54 -19.05
CA MET A 221 5.82 -10.31 -18.16
C MET A 221 4.62 -9.75 -18.96
N PRO A 222 3.37 -9.84 -18.43
CA PRO A 222 2.20 -9.29 -19.11
C PRO A 222 2.40 -7.83 -19.48
N ALA A 223 2.05 -7.47 -20.70
CA ALA A 223 2.11 -6.08 -21.12
C ALA A 223 0.93 -5.28 -20.54
N PRO A 224 1.12 -4.00 -20.19
CA PRO A 224 0.01 -3.13 -19.83
C PRO A 224 -1.09 -3.15 -20.91
N PHE A 225 -2.34 -2.97 -20.51
CA PHE A 225 -3.51 -3.01 -21.38
C PHE A 225 -3.77 -4.36 -22.08
N ARG A 226 -3.34 -5.47 -21.44
CA ARG A 226 -3.59 -6.83 -21.90
C ARG A 226 -4.34 -7.69 -20.88
N ALA A 227 -4.65 -7.16 -19.71
CA ALA A 227 -5.45 -7.86 -18.73
C ALA A 227 -6.88 -8.07 -19.21
N PRO A 228 -7.52 -9.23 -18.91
CA PRO A 228 -8.93 -9.43 -19.17
C PRO A 228 -9.75 -8.44 -18.34
N ARG A 229 -10.94 -8.07 -18.84
CA ARG A 229 -11.82 -7.17 -18.09
C ARG A 229 -12.62 -7.96 -17.07
N THR A 230 -12.65 -7.45 -15.85
CA THR A 230 -13.48 -7.95 -14.74
C THR A 230 -14.29 -6.80 -14.14
N ARG A 231 -15.20 -7.09 -13.20
CA ARG A 231 -15.94 -6.09 -12.43
C ARG A 231 -15.04 -5.08 -11.71
N PHE A 232 -13.84 -5.48 -11.28
CA PHE A 232 -12.88 -4.61 -10.59
C PHE A 232 -12.27 -3.53 -11.49
N ASN A 233 -12.45 -3.65 -12.81
CA ASN A 233 -11.85 -2.73 -13.79
C ASN A 233 -12.83 -1.63 -14.24
N ALA A 234 -13.74 -1.22 -13.37
CA ALA A 234 -14.66 -0.12 -13.56
C ALA A 234 -14.24 1.14 -12.78
N PRO A 235 -14.85 2.31 -13.03
CA PRO A 235 -14.64 3.49 -12.20
C PRO A 235 -15.09 3.22 -10.77
N ILE A 236 -14.28 3.65 -9.78
CA ILE A 236 -14.60 3.48 -8.37
C ILE A 236 -15.40 4.65 -7.80
N THR A 237 -16.18 4.39 -6.74
CA THR A 237 -16.85 5.38 -5.91
C THR A 237 -16.08 5.63 -4.61
N PRO A 238 -16.49 6.56 -3.73
CA PRO A 238 -15.89 6.73 -2.40
C PRO A 238 -16.16 5.57 -1.44
N HIS A 239 -17.15 4.71 -1.74
CA HIS A 239 -17.54 3.62 -0.86
C HIS A 239 -16.53 2.47 -0.91
N ARG A 240 -16.17 1.98 0.28
CA ARG A 240 -15.22 0.89 0.46
C ARG A 240 -15.87 -0.30 1.12
N SER A 241 -15.48 -1.48 0.71
CA SER A 241 -15.68 -2.74 1.41
C SER A 241 -14.32 -3.30 1.84
N LEU A 242 -14.28 -3.93 3.00
CA LEU A 242 -13.06 -4.38 3.63
C LEU A 242 -13.27 -5.77 4.24
N ALA A 243 -12.34 -6.67 4.01
CA ALA A 243 -12.29 -7.97 4.66
C ALA A 243 -10.86 -8.30 5.11
N LEU A 244 -10.79 -9.15 6.12
CA LEU A 244 -9.54 -9.58 6.75
C LEU A 244 -9.52 -11.10 6.84
N THR A 245 -8.37 -11.71 6.65
CA THR A 245 -8.14 -13.10 7.03
C THR A 245 -6.72 -13.29 7.53
N GLN A 246 -6.49 -14.33 8.33
CA GLN A 246 -5.21 -14.64 8.92
C GLN A 246 -4.89 -16.10 8.67
N LEU A 247 -3.84 -16.38 7.91
CA LEU A 247 -3.37 -17.72 7.58
C LEU A 247 -2.17 -18.10 8.44
N SER A 248 -1.98 -19.40 8.67
CA SER A 248 -0.80 -19.92 9.35
C SER A 248 0.45 -19.81 8.47
N LEU A 249 1.49 -19.11 8.94
CA LEU A 249 2.77 -19.04 8.23
C LEU A 249 3.44 -20.42 8.11
N ASP A 250 3.26 -21.28 9.10
CA ASP A 250 3.85 -22.64 9.08
C ASP A 250 3.15 -23.53 8.05
N ASP A 251 1.85 -23.38 7.86
CA ASP A 251 1.11 -24.08 6.79
C ASP A 251 1.55 -23.59 5.41
N ILE A 252 1.72 -22.29 5.23
CA ILE A 252 2.30 -21.73 4.00
C ILE A 252 3.73 -22.26 3.75
N LYS A 253 4.55 -22.37 4.81
CA LYS A 253 5.90 -22.97 4.70
C LYS A 253 5.84 -24.46 4.36
N ARG A 254 4.84 -25.21 4.87
CA ARG A 254 4.61 -26.63 4.53
C ARG A 254 4.33 -26.77 3.03
N VAL A 255 3.38 -25.99 2.49
CA VAL A 255 3.07 -25.95 1.05
C VAL A 255 4.30 -25.56 0.23
N LYS A 256 4.96 -24.46 0.59
CA LYS A 256 6.19 -24.00 -0.07
C LYS A 256 7.26 -25.09 -0.16
N ASN A 257 7.50 -25.80 0.95
CA ASN A 257 8.54 -26.84 1.01
C ASN A 257 8.14 -28.08 0.20
N ARG A 258 6.85 -28.46 0.22
CA ARG A 258 6.32 -29.61 -0.54
C ARG A 258 6.49 -29.43 -2.05
N PHE A 259 6.20 -28.24 -2.56
CA PHE A 259 6.26 -27.94 -4.00
C PHE A 259 7.58 -27.26 -4.44
N GLY A 260 8.51 -26.97 -3.52
CA GLY A 260 9.82 -26.39 -3.86
C GLY A 260 9.74 -24.95 -4.39
N VAL A 261 8.73 -24.19 -3.98
CA VAL A 261 8.46 -22.80 -4.41
C VAL A 261 8.78 -21.79 -3.30
N LYS A 262 8.55 -20.50 -3.52
CA LYS A 262 8.71 -19.45 -2.52
C LYS A 262 7.38 -19.13 -1.83
N ILE A 263 7.43 -18.53 -0.64
CA ILE A 263 6.23 -18.04 0.06
C ILE A 263 5.39 -17.13 -0.85
N ASN A 264 6.04 -16.20 -1.58
CA ASN A 264 5.33 -15.32 -2.50
C ASN A 264 4.57 -16.07 -3.61
N ASP A 265 5.13 -17.16 -4.10
CA ASP A 265 4.49 -17.96 -5.14
C ASP A 265 3.24 -18.66 -4.60
N VAL A 266 3.28 -19.15 -3.36
CA VAL A 266 2.12 -19.72 -2.66
C VAL A 266 1.04 -18.66 -2.44
N ILE A 267 1.42 -17.45 -2.00
CA ILE A 267 0.47 -16.33 -1.83
C ILE A 267 -0.19 -15.96 -3.15
N LEU A 268 0.56 -15.90 -4.25
CA LEU A 268 0.01 -15.61 -5.58
C LEU A 268 -0.93 -16.72 -6.07
N ALA A 269 -0.61 -17.99 -5.78
CA ALA A 269 -1.47 -19.11 -6.11
C ALA A 269 -2.79 -19.08 -5.34
N ILE A 270 -2.73 -18.87 -4.00
CA ILE A 270 -3.93 -18.71 -3.16
C ILE A 270 -4.75 -17.50 -3.64
N THR A 271 -4.11 -16.37 -3.94
CA THR A 271 -4.79 -15.21 -4.48
C THR A 271 -5.47 -15.54 -5.82
N GLY A 272 -4.80 -16.30 -6.68
CA GLY A 272 -5.36 -16.75 -7.96
C GLY A 272 -6.59 -17.63 -7.77
N GLY A 273 -6.54 -18.62 -6.87
CA GLY A 273 -7.67 -19.48 -6.56
C GLY A 273 -8.84 -18.72 -5.93
N ALA A 274 -8.58 -17.85 -4.96
CA ALA A 274 -9.61 -17.03 -4.33
C ALA A 274 -10.30 -16.10 -5.34
N MET A 275 -9.54 -15.50 -6.25
CA MET A 275 -10.10 -14.65 -7.31
C MET A 275 -10.89 -15.48 -8.35
N ARG A 276 -10.42 -16.72 -8.66
CA ARG A 276 -11.14 -17.66 -9.50
C ARG A 276 -12.51 -17.98 -8.89
N SER A 277 -12.52 -18.47 -7.64
CA SER A 277 -13.76 -18.86 -6.95
C SER A 277 -14.75 -17.69 -6.88
N TYR A 278 -14.29 -16.51 -6.51
CA TYR A 278 -15.14 -15.32 -6.47
C TYR A 278 -15.75 -14.95 -7.82
N LEU A 279 -14.96 -14.93 -8.89
CA LEU A 279 -15.45 -14.56 -10.22
C LEU A 279 -16.32 -15.66 -10.84
N GLU A 280 -16.06 -16.93 -10.54
CA GLU A 280 -16.87 -18.07 -10.98
C GLU A 280 -18.26 -18.05 -10.34
N GLU A 281 -18.37 -17.79 -9.03
CA GLU A 281 -19.63 -17.62 -8.33
C GLU A 281 -20.50 -16.50 -8.94
N HIS A 282 -19.86 -15.48 -9.50
CA HIS A 282 -20.54 -14.37 -10.17
C HIS A 282 -20.76 -14.58 -11.69
N GLY A 283 -20.29 -15.71 -12.25
CA GLY A 283 -20.38 -15.97 -13.69
C GLY A 283 -19.54 -15.03 -14.54
N GLU A 284 -18.47 -14.46 -13.99
CA GLU A 284 -17.62 -13.45 -14.63
C GLU A 284 -16.16 -13.90 -14.75
N LEU A 285 -15.86 -15.19 -14.55
CA LEU A 285 -14.49 -15.72 -14.67
C LEU A 285 -14.02 -15.63 -16.12
N PRO A 286 -12.94 -14.88 -16.43
CA PRO A 286 -12.39 -14.84 -17.79
C PRO A 286 -11.70 -16.15 -18.17
N GLU A 287 -11.66 -16.46 -19.46
CA GLU A 287 -10.89 -17.59 -20.01
C GLU A 287 -9.36 -17.40 -19.87
N GLN A 288 -8.92 -16.15 -19.79
CA GLN A 288 -7.51 -15.80 -19.65
C GLN A 288 -7.15 -15.58 -18.17
N PRO A 289 -5.90 -15.92 -17.76
CA PRO A 289 -5.45 -15.64 -16.41
C PRO A 289 -5.50 -14.14 -16.10
N LEU A 290 -5.86 -13.80 -14.87
CA LEU A 290 -5.82 -12.42 -14.39
C LEU A 290 -4.38 -11.90 -14.34
N VAL A 291 -4.24 -10.59 -14.37
CA VAL A 291 -2.95 -9.92 -14.21
C VAL A 291 -2.93 -9.16 -12.88
N ALA A 292 -1.96 -9.47 -12.04
CA ALA A 292 -1.67 -8.72 -10.82
C ALA A 292 -0.53 -7.72 -11.04
N MET A 293 -0.62 -6.57 -10.40
CA MET A 293 0.51 -5.68 -10.16
C MET A 293 1.08 -5.98 -8.77
N VAL A 294 2.35 -6.34 -8.72
CA VAL A 294 3.09 -6.64 -7.49
C VAL A 294 4.13 -5.55 -7.27
N PRO A 295 4.02 -4.76 -6.18
CA PRO A 295 5.06 -3.81 -5.83
C PRO A 295 6.37 -4.52 -5.50
N VAL A 296 7.48 -4.03 -6.03
CA VAL A 296 8.83 -4.56 -5.77
C VAL A 296 9.70 -3.45 -5.21
N SER A 297 10.28 -3.69 -4.05
CA SER A 297 11.28 -2.77 -3.47
C SER A 297 12.61 -2.89 -4.23
N VAL A 298 13.13 -1.77 -4.72
CA VAL A 298 14.45 -1.71 -5.35
C VAL A 298 15.47 -1.32 -4.28
N HIS A 299 16.06 -2.31 -3.62
CA HIS A 299 17.19 -2.08 -2.73
C HIS A 299 18.46 -1.98 -3.57
N GLY A 300 19.05 -0.77 -3.61
CA GLY A 300 20.45 -0.61 -4.06
C GLY A 300 21.40 -1.02 -2.94
N ALA A 301 22.56 -1.55 -3.29
CA ALA A 301 23.57 -2.11 -2.39
C ALA A 301 24.26 -1.12 -1.41
N ASP A 302 23.70 0.06 -1.17
CA ASP A 302 24.20 1.03 -0.20
C ASP A 302 23.26 1.13 1.02
N GLU A 303 23.41 0.18 1.93
CA GLU A 303 22.69 0.12 3.22
C GLU A 303 23.11 1.19 4.25
N SER A 304 23.90 2.19 3.89
CA SER A 304 24.47 3.15 4.86
C SER A 304 23.67 4.44 5.06
N SER A 305 22.47 4.59 4.53
CA SER A 305 21.68 5.84 4.65
C SER A 305 20.39 5.71 5.45
N LEU A 306 20.49 5.29 6.70
CA LEU A 306 19.39 5.43 7.69
C LEU A 306 19.08 6.90 8.07
N VAL A 307 19.78 7.87 7.49
CA VAL A 307 19.74 9.29 7.95
C VAL A 307 19.42 10.30 6.85
N THR A 308 19.32 9.90 5.58
CA THR A 308 18.99 10.85 4.51
C THR A 308 17.71 10.44 3.79
N GLY A 309 16.70 11.31 3.84
CA GLY A 309 15.36 11.18 3.26
C GLY A 309 15.36 10.50 1.89
N GLY A 310 14.97 9.23 1.88
CA GLY A 310 14.97 8.40 0.69
C GLY A 310 13.61 8.44 0.01
N THR A 311 13.59 8.87 -1.24
CA THR A 311 12.42 8.76 -2.13
C THR A 311 11.89 7.34 -2.19
N ASN A 312 10.57 7.17 -2.25
CA ASN A 312 9.86 5.91 -2.47
C ASN A 312 10.56 5.07 -3.57
N LYS A 313 11.17 3.95 -3.19
CA LYS A 313 11.95 3.08 -4.09
C LYS A 313 11.12 1.86 -4.54
N VAL A 314 9.84 2.06 -4.80
CA VAL A 314 8.91 1.01 -5.22
C VAL A 314 8.69 1.08 -6.73
N THR A 315 8.82 -0.05 -7.41
CA THR A 315 8.42 -0.23 -8.81
C THR A 315 7.33 -1.30 -8.90
N GLY A 316 6.51 -1.28 -9.94
CA GLY A 316 5.48 -2.28 -10.18
C GLY A 316 5.95 -3.36 -11.14
N MET A 317 5.83 -4.61 -10.76
CA MET A 317 5.99 -5.78 -11.62
C MET A 317 4.62 -6.35 -11.97
N PHE A 318 4.37 -6.63 -13.25
CA PHE A 318 3.16 -7.33 -13.66
C PHE A 318 3.40 -8.84 -13.71
N THR A 319 2.51 -9.61 -13.11
CA THR A 319 2.54 -11.07 -13.18
C THR A 319 1.14 -11.62 -13.43
N GLN A 320 1.05 -12.78 -14.07
CA GLN A 320 -0.22 -13.47 -14.18
C GLN A 320 -0.58 -14.17 -12.87
N LEU A 321 -1.89 -14.21 -12.57
CA LEU A 321 -2.47 -15.08 -11.56
C LEU A 321 -3.14 -16.24 -12.29
N PRO A 322 -2.85 -17.48 -11.98
CA PRO A 322 -3.38 -18.65 -12.71
C PRO A 322 -4.84 -18.95 -12.36
N THR A 323 -5.74 -18.00 -12.64
CA THR A 323 -7.18 -18.10 -12.40
C THR A 323 -7.90 -18.98 -13.40
N ASP A 324 -7.28 -19.32 -14.50
CA ASP A 324 -7.74 -20.22 -15.56
C ASP A 324 -7.53 -21.69 -15.22
N LEU A 325 -6.74 -22.02 -14.20
CA LEU A 325 -6.48 -23.39 -13.76
C LEU A 325 -7.39 -23.79 -12.60
N ASP A 326 -7.96 -24.98 -12.67
CA ASP A 326 -8.86 -25.51 -11.65
C ASP A 326 -8.13 -26.25 -10.53
N ASP A 327 -7.04 -26.95 -10.86
CA ASP A 327 -6.23 -27.71 -9.92
C ASP A 327 -5.34 -26.79 -9.06
N PRO A 328 -5.43 -26.83 -7.72
CA PRO A 328 -4.64 -25.97 -6.84
C PRO A 328 -3.13 -26.23 -6.92
N VAL A 329 -2.71 -27.47 -7.23
CA VAL A 329 -1.28 -27.80 -7.39
C VAL A 329 -0.72 -27.19 -8.67
N GLU A 330 -1.46 -27.34 -9.78
CA GLU A 330 -1.08 -26.71 -11.04
C GLU A 330 -1.02 -25.17 -10.90
N ARG A 331 -1.92 -24.58 -10.08
CA ARG A 331 -1.89 -23.14 -9.78
C ARG A 331 -0.60 -22.73 -9.08
N VAL A 332 -0.11 -23.51 -8.10
CA VAL A 332 1.16 -23.19 -7.39
C VAL A 332 2.35 -23.26 -8.33
N GLU A 333 2.45 -24.30 -9.15
CA GLU A 333 3.55 -24.46 -10.11
C GLU A 333 3.55 -23.36 -11.18
N GLN A 334 2.38 -23.02 -11.66
CA GLN A 334 2.21 -21.96 -12.66
C GLN A 334 2.46 -20.57 -12.10
N ALA A 335 1.99 -20.28 -10.87
CA ALA A 335 2.27 -19.02 -10.18
C ALA A 335 3.79 -18.81 -9.98
N ALA A 336 4.52 -19.86 -9.59
CA ALA A 336 5.97 -19.81 -9.45
C ALA A 336 6.68 -19.52 -10.81
N THR A 337 6.16 -20.11 -11.89
CA THR A 337 6.68 -19.89 -13.24
C THR A 337 6.42 -18.46 -13.71
N PHE A 338 5.20 -17.96 -13.54
CA PHE A 338 4.84 -16.59 -13.89
C PHE A 338 5.63 -15.55 -13.08
N ALA A 339 5.75 -15.75 -11.77
CA ALA A 339 6.50 -14.86 -10.88
C ALA A 339 7.98 -14.80 -11.26
N ARG A 340 8.60 -15.93 -11.60
CA ARG A 340 9.99 -16.01 -12.06
C ARG A 340 10.18 -15.25 -13.38
N THR A 341 9.36 -15.55 -14.38
CA THR A 341 9.42 -14.88 -15.69
C THR A 341 9.25 -13.38 -15.56
N SER A 342 8.29 -12.95 -14.75
CA SER A 342 8.02 -11.53 -14.53
C SER A 342 9.18 -10.82 -13.81
N LYS A 343 9.78 -11.48 -12.81
CA LYS A 343 10.94 -10.95 -12.08
C LYS A 343 12.16 -10.79 -12.98
N ASP A 344 12.44 -11.79 -13.83
CA ASP A 344 13.58 -11.77 -14.75
C ASP A 344 13.39 -10.65 -15.80
N HIS A 345 12.17 -10.45 -16.29
CA HIS A 345 11.88 -9.33 -17.20
C HIS A 345 11.94 -7.97 -16.49
N HIS A 346 11.40 -7.89 -15.28
CA HIS A 346 11.40 -6.63 -14.50
C HIS A 346 12.82 -6.17 -14.18
N ALA A 347 13.75 -7.08 -13.92
CA ALA A 347 15.16 -6.78 -13.67
C ALA A 347 15.87 -6.12 -14.86
N ASP A 348 15.39 -6.35 -16.09
CA ASP A 348 15.96 -5.72 -17.29
C ASP A 348 15.40 -4.30 -17.54
N ILE A 349 14.32 -3.89 -16.85
CA ILE A 349 13.74 -2.56 -17.00
C ILE A 349 14.43 -1.63 -15.99
N ASP A 350 15.04 -0.56 -16.50
CA ASP A 350 15.63 0.46 -15.63
C ASP A 350 14.55 1.16 -14.79
N ALA A 351 14.53 0.84 -13.49
CA ALA A 351 13.61 1.42 -12.52
C ALA A 351 13.69 2.96 -12.45
N ASN A 352 14.82 3.55 -12.89
CA ASN A 352 15.00 4.99 -12.91
C ASN A 352 14.16 5.67 -14.01
N ILE A 353 13.81 4.98 -15.08
CA ILE A 353 13.01 5.51 -16.17
C ILE A 353 11.60 5.86 -15.66
N LEU A 354 10.94 4.94 -14.97
CA LEU A 354 9.58 5.16 -14.42
C LEU A 354 9.56 6.29 -13.37
N ARG A 355 10.55 6.32 -12.48
CA ARG A 355 10.68 7.39 -11.49
C ARG A 355 10.92 8.74 -12.14
N ALA A 356 11.79 8.78 -13.13
CA ALA A 356 12.10 10.00 -13.81
C ALA A 356 10.88 10.58 -14.54
N TRP A 357 10.04 9.74 -15.16
CA TRP A 357 8.78 10.18 -15.75
C TRP A 357 7.80 10.75 -14.72
N ALA A 358 7.71 10.17 -13.53
CA ALA A 358 6.87 10.70 -12.45
C ALA A 358 7.26 12.14 -12.03
N GLN A 359 8.54 12.51 -12.14
CA GLN A 359 9.02 13.85 -11.83
C GLN A 359 8.53 14.94 -12.80
N PHE A 360 8.06 14.57 -14.00
CA PHE A 360 7.66 15.52 -15.02
C PHE A 360 6.15 15.80 -15.07
N ALA A 361 5.33 15.07 -14.31
CA ALA A 361 3.90 15.28 -14.29
C ALA A 361 3.57 16.69 -13.73
N PRO A 362 2.99 17.61 -14.54
CA PRO A 362 2.58 18.92 -14.03
C PRO A 362 1.38 18.74 -13.12
N GLY A 363 1.47 19.18 -11.85
CA GLY A 363 0.48 18.89 -10.82
C GLY A 363 -0.96 19.26 -11.18
N THR A 364 -1.16 20.47 -11.64
CA THR A 364 -2.50 20.97 -12.00
C THR A 364 -3.11 20.25 -13.20
N THR A 365 -2.30 19.96 -14.21
CA THR A 365 -2.73 19.24 -15.42
C THR A 365 -3.07 17.80 -15.08
N MET A 366 -2.23 17.11 -14.31
CA MET A 366 -2.44 15.71 -13.91
C MET A 366 -3.69 15.58 -13.04
N SER A 367 -3.88 16.45 -12.04
CA SER A 367 -5.09 16.43 -11.19
C SER A 367 -6.37 16.65 -12.00
N THR A 368 -6.34 17.57 -12.98
CA THR A 368 -7.49 17.82 -13.85
C THR A 368 -7.77 16.60 -14.74
N LEU A 369 -6.71 16.00 -15.30
CA LEU A 369 -6.83 14.81 -16.14
C LEU A 369 -7.39 13.63 -15.36
N MET A 370 -6.93 13.40 -14.12
CA MET A 370 -7.42 12.30 -13.29
C MET A 370 -8.87 12.50 -12.85
N LYS A 371 -9.28 13.74 -12.53
CA LYS A 371 -10.68 14.05 -12.30
C LYS A 371 -11.53 13.73 -13.53
N LEU A 372 -11.11 14.22 -14.71
CA LEU A 372 -11.81 13.93 -15.97
C LEU A 372 -11.88 12.42 -16.26
N TYR A 373 -10.79 11.70 -16.00
CA TYR A 373 -10.73 10.24 -16.17
C TYR A 373 -11.75 9.53 -15.30
N GLY A 374 -11.86 9.91 -14.03
CA GLY A 374 -12.86 9.36 -13.11
C GLY A 374 -14.28 9.79 -13.48
N ASP A 375 -14.54 11.09 -13.64
CA ASP A 375 -15.88 11.66 -13.90
C ASP A 375 -16.50 11.17 -15.21
N ARG A 376 -15.67 10.92 -16.24
CA ARG A 376 -16.11 10.42 -17.54
C ARG A 376 -16.08 8.89 -17.66
N GLY A 377 -15.69 8.17 -16.61
CA GLY A 377 -15.62 6.71 -16.62
C GLY A 377 -14.64 6.16 -17.66
N LEU A 378 -13.56 6.89 -17.96
CA LEU A 378 -12.64 6.53 -19.05
C LEU A 378 -11.94 5.17 -18.84
N ALA A 379 -11.95 4.63 -17.62
CA ALA A 379 -11.49 3.27 -17.35
C ALA A 379 -12.22 2.20 -18.17
N LEU A 380 -13.46 2.48 -18.61
CA LEU A 380 -14.22 1.57 -19.47
C LEU A 380 -13.85 1.65 -20.95
N SER A 381 -13.17 2.70 -21.37
CA SER A 381 -12.88 2.98 -22.80
C SER A 381 -11.61 2.31 -23.33
N HIS A 382 -10.81 1.69 -22.47
CA HIS A 382 -9.57 1.00 -22.86
C HIS A 382 -9.45 -0.34 -22.12
N PRO A 383 -8.66 -1.30 -22.62
CA PRO A 383 -8.37 -2.53 -21.88
C PRO A 383 -7.71 -2.24 -20.51
N PRO A 384 -7.95 -3.08 -19.48
CA PRO A 384 -7.31 -2.91 -18.19
C PRO A 384 -5.79 -3.01 -18.27
N ILE A 385 -5.11 -2.25 -17.41
CA ILE A 385 -3.64 -2.37 -17.26
C ILE A 385 -3.31 -3.65 -16.50
N PHE A 386 -4.05 -3.90 -15.41
CA PHE A 386 -4.04 -5.12 -14.59
C PHE A 386 -5.39 -5.25 -13.86
N ASN A 387 -5.64 -6.35 -13.16
CA ASN A 387 -6.93 -6.64 -12.52
C ASN A 387 -6.93 -6.36 -11.03
N VAL A 388 -5.82 -6.65 -10.35
CA VAL A 388 -5.69 -6.56 -8.90
C VAL A 388 -4.28 -6.12 -8.51
N LEU A 389 -4.17 -5.35 -7.43
CA LEU A 389 -2.90 -5.08 -6.80
C LEU A 389 -2.69 -6.11 -5.69
N VAL A 390 -1.56 -6.82 -5.73
CA VAL A 390 -1.17 -7.81 -4.72
C VAL A 390 0.16 -7.40 -4.12
N SER A 391 0.14 -6.91 -2.88
CA SER A 391 1.34 -6.52 -2.15
C SER A 391 1.68 -7.59 -1.10
N ASN A 392 2.94 -7.98 -1.02
CA ASN A 392 3.43 -8.92 -0.01
C ASN A 392 4.60 -8.30 0.73
N VAL A 393 4.38 -7.99 2.01
CA VAL A 393 5.35 -7.32 2.88
C VAL A 393 5.77 -8.27 3.99
N ALA A 394 7.06 -8.48 4.14
CA ALA A 394 7.61 -9.24 5.26
C ALA A 394 7.69 -8.33 6.50
N GLY A 395 7.13 -8.79 7.59
CA GLY A 395 7.26 -8.16 8.91
C GLY A 395 8.06 -9.05 9.89
N PRO A 396 8.12 -8.67 11.17
CA PRO A 396 8.87 -9.40 12.19
C PRO A 396 8.26 -10.78 12.48
N ASP A 397 9.10 -11.78 12.64
CA ASP A 397 8.69 -13.14 13.01
C ASP A 397 8.68 -13.37 14.55
N PHE A 398 8.63 -12.28 15.29
CA PHE A 398 8.58 -12.23 16.75
C PHE A 398 7.48 -11.26 17.22
N PRO A 399 6.98 -11.42 18.47
CA PRO A 399 5.97 -10.52 19.03
C PRO A 399 6.44 -9.07 19.08
N VAL A 400 5.55 -8.15 18.71
CA VAL A 400 5.76 -6.70 18.83
C VAL A 400 4.64 -6.06 19.65
N TYR A 401 4.93 -4.89 20.21
CA TYR A 401 4.03 -4.18 21.12
C TYR A 401 3.75 -2.78 20.59
N PHE A 402 2.52 -2.51 20.23
CA PHE A 402 2.07 -1.19 19.82
C PHE A 402 1.69 -0.38 21.07
N LEU A 403 2.49 0.65 21.36
CA LEU A 403 2.27 1.54 22.51
C LEU A 403 2.08 0.78 23.84
N GLY A 404 2.82 -0.31 24.03
CA GLY A 404 2.80 -1.15 25.24
C GLY A 404 1.83 -2.33 25.19
N SER A 405 0.94 -2.42 24.22
CA SER A 405 0.01 -3.55 24.05
C SER A 405 0.50 -4.52 22.97
N ARG A 406 0.44 -5.84 23.24
CA ARG A 406 0.83 -6.87 22.28
C ARG A 406 -0.01 -6.77 21.01
N VAL A 407 0.65 -6.77 19.87
CA VAL A 407 0.00 -6.83 18.56
C VAL A 407 -0.41 -8.27 18.27
N THR A 408 -1.68 -8.48 17.90
CA THR A 408 -2.26 -9.81 17.59
C THR A 408 -2.62 -9.95 16.11
N GLY A 409 -2.69 -8.85 15.37
CA GLY A 409 -2.93 -8.82 13.94
C GLY A 409 -2.46 -7.50 13.33
N VAL A 410 -1.96 -7.54 12.09
CA VAL A 410 -1.52 -6.36 11.32
C VAL A 410 -2.02 -6.50 9.90
N TYR A 411 -2.98 -5.70 9.51
CA TYR A 411 -3.63 -5.75 8.20
C TYR A 411 -3.39 -4.44 7.44
N PRO A 412 -2.34 -4.38 6.60
CA PRO A 412 -2.15 -3.21 5.74
C PRO A 412 -3.15 -3.23 4.58
N LEU A 413 -3.58 -2.03 4.17
CA LEU A 413 -4.52 -1.83 3.08
C LEU A 413 -3.96 -0.73 2.17
N GLY A 414 -3.74 -1.06 0.92
CA GLY A 414 -3.28 -0.10 -0.09
C GLY A 414 -4.44 0.60 -0.80
N PRO A 415 -4.14 1.68 -1.54
CA PRO A 415 -5.15 2.42 -2.30
C PRO A 415 -5.73 1.59 -3.47
N ILE A 416 -6.96 1.93 -3.85
CA ILE A 416 -7.60 1.48 -5.08
C ILE A 416 -7.80 2.65 -6.04
N PHE A 417 -7.93 2.35 -7.34
CA PHE A 417 -7.90 3.35 -8.40
C PHE A 417 -9.08 3.17 -9.37
N HIS A 418 -9.42 4.21 -10.10
CA HIS A 418 -10.35 4.07 -11.23
C HIS A 418 -9.81 3.04 -12.23
N GLY A 419 -10.58 2.01 -12.50
CA GLY A 419 -10.17 0.87 -13.30
C GLY A 419 -9.43 -0.24 -12.56
N LEU A 420 -9.23 -0.12 -11.23
CA LEU A 420 -8.48 -1.03 -10.37
C LEU A 420 -9.08 -1.02 -8.96
N GLY A 421 -10.30 -1.49 -8.84
CA GLY A 421 -11.14 -1.39 -7.64
C GLY A 421 -10.88 -2.46 -6.57
N LEU A 422 -9.75 -3.18 -6.62
CA LEU A 422 -9.38 -4.22 -5.64
C LEU A 422 -7.90 -4.16 -5.31
N ASN A 423 -7.60 -4.17 -4.01
CA ASN A 423 -6.25 -4.25 -3.44
C ASN A 423 -6.22 -5.38 -2.41
N ILE A 424 -5.24 -6.26 -2.52
CA ILE A 424 -4.97 -7.33 -1.57
C ILE A 424 -3.56 -7.12 -1.05
N THR A 425 -3.41 -6.85 0.24
CA THR A 425 -2.10 -6.65 0.87
C THR A 425 -1.88 -7.69 1.95
N VAL A 426 -0.74 -8.35 1.87
CA VAL A 426 -0.34 -9.44 2.75
C VAL A 426 0.83 -8.99 3.62
N PHE A 427 0.78 -9.29 4.91
CA PHE A 427 1.82 -8.98 5.88
C PHE A 427 2.12 -10.17 6.77
N SER A 428 3.36 -10.65 6.76
CA SER A 428 3.77 -11.74 7.65
C SER A 428 4.23 -11.16 9.00
N ALA A 429 3.68 -11.65 10.11
CA ALA A 429 4.09 -11.27 11.46
C ALA A 429 3.76 -12.35 12.48
N ASP A 430 4.64 -12.57 13.45
CA ASP A 430 4.43 -13.43 14.64
C ASP A 430 3.79 -14.80 14.29
N GLY A 431 4.34 -15.48 13.28
CA GLY A 431 3.85 -16.81 12.85
C GLY A 431 2.61 -16.81 11.96
N HIS A 432 2.11 -15.65 11.55
CA HIS A 432 0.90 -15.50 10.75
C HIS A 432 1.15 -14.76 9.44
N ILE A 433 0.29 -15.02 8.47
CA ILE A 433 0.12 -14.25 7.24
C ILE A 433 -1.20 -13.51 7.36
N ASN A 434 -1.14 -12.21 7.61
CA ASN A 434 -2.31 -11.34 7.72
C ASN A 434 -2.65 -10.78 6.33
N VAL A 435 -3.88 -10.94 5.90
CA VAL A 435 -4.36 -10.51 4.59
C VAL A 435 -5.40 -9.41 4.78
N GLY A 436 -5.11 -8.23 4.27
CA GLY A 436 -6.04 -7.11 4.19
C GLY A 436 -6.57 -6.96 2.76
N ILE A 437 -7.88 -6.96 2.59
CA ILE A 437 -8.55 -6.84 1.29
C ILE A 437 -9.37 -5.57 1.30
N LEU A 438 -9.06 -4.62 0.42
CA LEU A 438 -9.80 -3.38 0.24
C LEU A 438 -10.38 -3.32 -1.18
N ALA A 439 -11.68 -3.13 -1.28
CA ALA A 439 -12.36 -3.02 -2.56
C ALA A 439 -13.27 -1.78 -2.64
N CYS A 440 -13.68 -1.42 -3.85
CA CYS A 440 -14.84 -0.55 -4.06
C CYS A 440 -16.10 -1.37 -3.79
N THR A 441 -16.99 -0.88 -2.93
CA THR A 441 -18.23 -1.58 -2.58
C THR A 441 -19.10 -1.91 -3.79
N ASP A 442 -19.12 -1.02 -4.79
CA ASP A 442 -19.92 -1.24 -6.01
C ASP A 442 -19.37 -2.38 -6.88
N HIS A 443 -18.10 -2.76 -6.69
CA HIS A 443 -17.46 -3.84 -7.41
C HIS A 443 -17.46 -5.17 -6.64
N ALA A 444 -17.32 -5.11 -5.30
CA ALA A 444 -17.32 -6.26 -4.41
C ALA A 444 -18.05 -5.93 -3.11
N PRO A 445 -19.41 -5.90 -3.12
CA PRO A 445 -20.19 -5.71 -1.91
C PRO A 445 -20.00 -6.85 -0.91
N ASP A 446 -19.72 -8.03 -1.41
CA ASP A 446 -19.50 -9.28 -0.69
C ASP A 446 -18.01 -9.65 -0.59
N VAL A 447 -17.15 -8.67 -0.35
CA VAL A 447 -15.68 -8.83 -0.29
C VAL A 447 -15.20 -9.95 0.65
N TRP A 448 -16.01 -10.32 1.65
CA TRP A 448 -15.74 -11.42 2.56
C TRP A 448 -15.70 -12.79 1.87
N ALA A 449 -16.40 -12.96 0.74
CA ALA A 449 -16.29 -14.18 -0.06
C ALA A 449 -14.85 -14.38 -0.56
N ILE A 450 -14.15 -13.30 -0.92
CA ILE A 450 -12.73 -13.38 -1.30
C ILE A 450 -11.88 -13.80 -0.10
N ALA A 451 -12.11 -13.24 1.10
CA ALA A 451 -11.36 -13.60 2.30
C ALA A 451 -11.54 -15.06 2.70
N HIS A 452 -12.78 -15.57 2.69
CA HIS A 452 -13.08 -16.98 2.96
C HIS A 452 -12.44 -17.92 1.94
N ALA A 453 -12.37 -17.50 0.68
CA ALA A 453 -11.72 -18.29 -0.36
C ALA A 453 -10.20 -18.42 -0.14
N PHE A 454 -9.53 -17.49 0.54
CA PHE A 454 -8.13 -17.64 0.93
C PHE A 454 -7.92 -18.82 1.88
N ASP A 455 -8.80 -18.97 2.87
CA ASP A 455 -8.74 -20.07 3.86
C ASP A 455 -8.99 -21.43 3.18
N GLU A 456 -9.98 -21.48 2.28
CA GLU A 456 -10.32 -22.71 1.56
C GLU A 456 -9.22 -23.12 0.58
N GLU A 457 -8.62 -22.18 -0.13
CA GLU A 457 -7.49 -22.44 -1.02
C GLU A 457 -6.26 -22.99 -0.28
N LEU A 458 -5.93 -22.43 0.90
CA LEU A 458 -4.84 -22.95 1.71
C LEU A 458 -5.14 -24.38 2.17
N LYS A 459 -6.38 -24.67 2.58
CA LYS A 459 -6.81 -25.99 3.01
C LYS A 459 -6.68 -27.02 1.88
N GLN A 460 -7.13 -26.71 0.65
CA GLN A 460 -6.98 -27.58 -0.52
C GLN A 460 -5.50 -27.86 -0.83
N LEU A 461 -4.62 -26.86 -0.72
CA LEU A 461 -3.19 -27.02 -0.90
C LEU A 461 -2.55 -27.91 0.18
N LEU A 462 -3.03 -27.83 1.43
CA LEU A 462 -2.56 -28.68 2.50
C LEU A 462 -2.99 -30.12 2.31
N GLU A 463 -4.23 -30.37 1.86
CA GLU A 463 -4.72 -31.69 1.48
C GLU A 463 -3.88 -32.32 0.35
N ALA A 464 -3.41 -31.51 -0.59
CA ALA A 464 -2.51 -31.94 -1.65
C ALA A 464 -1.06 -32.17 -1.19
N CYS A 465 -0.69 -31.73 0.01
CA CYS A 465 0.63 -32.01 0.61
C CYS A 465 0.73 -33.40 1.23
N ASP A 466 -0.40 -34.01 1.60
CA ASP A 466 -0.49 -35.33 2.23
C ASP A 466 -0.50 -36.44 1.18
#